data_0a81691876a45d8b0e94085b32d6af44
#
_entry.id   0a81691876a45d8b0e94085b32d6af44
#
_cell.length_a   1.000
_cell.length_b   1.000
_cell.length_c   1.000
_cell.angle_alpha   90.00
_cell.angle_beta   90.00
_cell.angle_gamma   90.00
#
_symmetry.space_group_name_H-M   'P 1'
#
loop_
_entity.id
_entity.type
_entity.pdbx_description
1 polymer ?
#
loop_
_entity_poly.entity_id
_entity_poly.type
_entity_poly.pdbx_seq_one_letter_code
_entity_poly.pdbx_strand_id
1 'polypeptide(L)'
;MKKIFIVTEGPSEEHFAKAILAPHFLDYDKNIIPITILTKRDNRHGIMYKGGMNSYSKMQNSLEPVLKRASKSEDSYVSTMVDFYALPTDTPGYANAMKYSDAYDKVRQLENSILQKVGHERHFKPY
;
A
#
# COMPACT_ATOMS: atom_id res chain seq x y z
N MET A 1 -20.86 -4.53 5.56
CA MET A 1 -19.45 -4.97 5.70
C MET A 1 -18.52 -3.93 5.11
N LYS A 2 -17.53 -3.52 5.88
CA LYS A 2 -16.51 -2.58 5.41
C LYS A 2 -15.50 -3.31 4.53
N LYS A 3 -15.05 -2.65 3.45
CA LYS A 3 -14.01 -3.15 2.56
C LYS A 3 -12.71 -2.42 2.84
N ILE A 4 -11.63 -3.17 3.03
CA ILE A 4 -10.30 -2.61 3.24
C ILE A 4 -9.38 -3.17 2.16
N PHE A 5 -9.02 -2.31 1.22
CA PHE A 5 -8.03 -2.65 0.20
C PHE A 5 -6.66 -2.46 0.79
N ILE A 6 -5.80 -3.46 0.65
CA ILE A 6 -4.41 -3.37 1.10
C ILE A 6 -3.51 -3.51 -0.11
N VAL A 7 -2.83 -2.42 -0.47
CA VAL A 7 -1.85 -2.43 -1.54
C VAL A 7 -0.56 -3.02 -0.99
N THR A 8 -0.20 -4.19 -1.49
CA THR A 8 0.94 -4.97 -1.01
C THR A 8 2.11 -4.87 -1.97
N GLU A 9 3.33 -4.94 -1.43
CA GLU A 9 4.56 -4.85 -2.23
C GLU A 9 4.77 -6.08 -3.11
N GLY A 10 4.50 -7.27 -2.59
CA GLY A 10 4.80 -8.49 -3.30
C GLY A 10 3.92 -9.68 -2.90
N PRO A 11 4.23 -10.87 -3.47
CA PRO A 11 3.43 -12.07 -3.23
C PRO A 11 3.37 -12.53 -1.77
N SER A 12 4.44 -12.30 -1.00
CA SER A 12 4.49 -12.70 0.42
C SER A 12 3.48 -11.92 1.25
N GLU A 13 3.41 -10.61 1.05
CA GLU A 13 2.46 -9.74 1.75
C GLU A 13 1.03 -10.03 1.29
N GLU A 14 0.85 -10.28 -0.01
CA GLU A 14 -0.46 -10.67 -0.55
C GLU A 14 -0.95 -11.97 0.07
N HIS A 15 -0.07 -12.97 0.16
CA HIS A 15 -0.40 -14.25 0.78
C HIS A 15 -0.77 -14.08 2.26
N PHE A 16 0.01 -13.29 3.00
CA PHE A 16 -0.28 -12.99 4.41
C PHE A 16 -1.65 -12.32 4.56
N ALA A 17 -1.95 -11.34 3.73
CA ALA A 17 -3.23 -10.66 3.76
C ALA A 17 -4.41 -11.62 3.49
N LYS A 18 -4.26 -12.52 2.53
CA LYS A 18 -5.30 -13.50 2.20
C LYS A 18 -5.45 -14.60 3.24
N ALA A 19 -4.34 -15.14 3.73
CA ALA A 19 -4.35 -16.32 4.59
C ALA A 19 -4.57 -15.99 6.06
N ILE A 20 -4.09 -14.84 6.52
CA ILE A 20 -4.10 -14.47 7.94
C ILE A 20 -5.05 -13.29 8.21
N LEU A 21 -4.85 -12.17 7.52
CA LEU A 21 -5.63 -10.96 7.81
C LEU A 21 -7.09 -11.10 7.40
N ALA A 22 -7.36 -11.61 6.21
CA ALA A 22 -8.72 -11.67 5.71
C ALA A 22 -9.64 -12.56 6.59
N PRO A 23 -9.25 -13.79 6.97
CA PRO A 23 -10.07 -14.58 7.88
C PRO A 23 -10.25 -13.92 9.24
N HIS A 24 -9.20 -13.33 9.79
CA HIS A 24 -9.25 -12.68 11.10
C HIS A 24 -10.24 -11.50 11.11
N PHE A 25 -10.14 -10.62 10.11
CA PHE A 25 -10.98 -9.44 10.06
C PHE A 25 -12.40 -9.71 9.61
N LEU A 26 -12.66 -10.85 9.01
CA LEU A 26 -14.01 -11.25 8.65
C LEU A 26 -14.91 -11.39 9.90
N ASP A 27 -14.34 -11.84 11.00
CA ASP A 27 -15.03 -11.93 12.29
C ASP A 27 -15.45 -10.55 12.85
N TYR A 28 -14.81 -9.49 12.36
CA TYR A 28 -15.11 -8.10 12.73
C TYR A 28 -15.91 -7.37 11.64
N ASP A 29 -16.56 -8.11 10.77
CA ASP A 29 -17.36 -7.57 9.65
C ASP A 29 -16.55 -6.67 8.71
N LYS A 30 -15.31 -7.06 8.43
CA LYS A 30 -14.40 -6.36 7.52
C LYS A 30 -13.86 -7.32 6.47
N ASN A 31 -13.95 -6.92 5.24
CA ASN A 31 -13.43 -7.69 4.10
C ASN A 31 -12.08 -7.11 3.66
N ILE A 32 -11.03 -7.88 3.81
CA ILE A 32 -9.67 -7.50 3.40
C ILE A 32 -9.45 -7.95 1.96
N ILE A 33 -9.08 -7.01 1.11
CA ILE A 33 -8.86 -7.25 -0.32
C ILE A 33 -7.43 -6.81 -0.66
N PRO A 34 -6.47 -7.73 -0.77
CA PRO A 34 -5.10 -7.38 -1.13
C PRO A 34 -4.97 -7.11 -2.62
N ILE A 35 -4.15 -6.11 -2.96
CA ILE A 35 -3.82 -5.74 -4.33
C ILE A 35 -2.30 -5.60 -4.40
N THR A 36 -1.64 -6.44 -5.19
CA THR A 36 -0.19 -6.38 -5.33
C THR A 36 0.22 -5.29 -6.31
N ILE A 37 1.26 -4.52 -5.95
CA ILE A 37 1.80 -3.46 -6.81
C ILE A 37 2.25 -4.07 -8.14
N LEU A 38 1.77 -3.47 -9.24
CA LEU A 38 2.17 -3.84 -10.58
C LEU A 38 3.48 -3.12 -10.92
N THR A 39 4.58 -3.88 -11.08
CA THR A 39 5.91 -3.31 -11.28
C THR A 39 6.38 -3.35 -12.72
N LYS A 40 5.92 -4.34 -13.51
CA LYS A 40 6.32 -4.50 -14.89
C LYS A 40 5.22 -5.15 -15.70
N ARG A 41 5.08 -4.68 -16.94
CA ARG A 41 4.17 -5.27 -17.91
C ARG A 41 4.92 -5.59 -19.19
N ASP A 42 4.91 -6.84 -19.61
CA ASP A 42 5.46 -7.26 -20.89
C ASP A 42 4.33 -7.37 -21.92
N ASN A 43 4.15 -6.31 -22.70
CA ASN A 43 3.12 -6.27 -23.74
C ASN A 43 3.41 -7.22 -24.91
N ARG A 44 4.67 -7.56 -25.11
CA ARG A 44 5.10 -8.46 -26.20
C ARG A 44 4.63 -9.89 -25.98
N HIS A 45 4.66 -10.34 -24.72
CA HIS A 45 4.28 -11.69 -24.35
C HIS A 45 2.97 -11.74 -23.55
N GLY A 46 2.33 -10.60 -23.33
CA GLY A 46 1.14 -10.52 -22.51
C GLY A 46 1.36 -10.83 -21.04
N ILE A 47 2.60 -10.74 -20.56
CA ILE A 47 2.97 -11.08 -19.18
C ILE A 47 2.96 -9.83 -18.32
N MET A 48 2.33 -9.94 -17.13
CA MET A 48 2.36 -8.90 -16.11
C MET A 48 3.19 -9.39 -14.92
N TYR A 49 4.18 -8.61 -14.53
CA TYR A 49 5.00 -8.87 -13.35
C TYR A 49 4.48 -8.07 -12.16
N LYS A 50 4.35 -8.72 -11.02
CA LYS A 50 3.88 -8.12 -9.76
C LYS A 50 4.92 -8.31 -8.68
N GLY A 51 5.03 -7.31 -7.80
CA GLY A 51 5.96 -7.34 -6.68
C GLY A 51 7.31 -6.72 -7.01
N GLY A 52 8.02 -6.33 -5.97
CA GLY A 52 9.30 -5.62 -6.07
C GLY A 52 9.13 -4.18 -6.56
N MET A 53 9.26 -3.21 -5.66
CA MET A 53 9.07 -1.80 -5.97
C MET A 53 10.43 -1.10 -6.06
N ASN A 54 10.80 -0.62 -7.25
CA ASN A 54 12.06 0.08 -7.46
C ASN A 54 11.91 1.62 -7.49
N SER A 55 10.69 2.11 -7.55
CA SER A 55 10.39 3.54 -7.45
C SER A 55 9.03 3.75 -6.79
N TYR A 56 8.87 4.90 -6.13
CA TYR A 56 7.61 5.26 -5.48
C TYR A 56 6.45 5.38 -6.48
N SER A 57 6.73 5.78 -7.71
CA SER A 57 5.69 5.89 -8.74
C SER A 57 4.94 4.57 -8.96
N LYS A 58 5.58 3.44 -8.75
CA LYS A 58 4.94 2.13 -8.85
C LYS A 58 3.83 1.98 -7.81
N MET A 59 4.10 2.39 -6.57
CA MET A 59 3.09 2.40 -5.51
C MET A 59 1.95 3.36 -5.85
N GLN A 60 2.27 4.60 -6.22
CA GLN A 60 1.26 5.60 -6.51
C GLN A 60 0.37 5.19 -7.67
N ASN A 61 0.95 4.65 -8.74
CA ASN A 61 0.19 4.16 -9.89
C ASN A 61 -0.78 3.02 -9.52
N SER A 62 -0.41 2.20 -8.55
CA SER A 62 -1.27 1.13 -8.04
C SER A 62 -2.31 1.64 -7.04
N LEU A 63 -1.97 2.66 -6.26
CA LEU A 63 -2.87 3.26 -5.26
C LEU A 63 -4.00 4.07 -5.90
N GLU A 64 -3.71 4.89 -6.89
CA GLU A 64 -4.68 5.85 -7.44
C GLU A 64 -5.99 5.21 -7.91
N PRO A 65 -5.99 4.13 -8.70
CA PRO A 65 -7.25 3.50 -9.11
C PRO A 65 -8.06 2.96 -7.94
N VAL A 66 -7.37 2.40 -6.95
CA VAL A 66 -8.00 1.83 -5.76
C VAL A 66 -8.63 2.92 -4.90
N LEU A 67 -7.91 4.03 -4.70
CA LEU A 67 -8.41 5.19 -3.96
C LEU A 67 -9.61 5.83 -4.65
N LYS A 68 -9.55 5.97 -5.96
CA LYS A 68 -10.65 6.48 -6.74
C LYS A 68 -11.91 5.62 -6.60
N ARG A 69 -11.73 4.30 -6.58
CA ARG A 69 -12.81 3.35 -6.35
C ARG A 69 -13.35 3.44 -4.92
N ALA A 70 -12.46 3.46 -3.93
CA ALA A 70 -12.83 3.51 -2.52
C ALA A 70 -13.54 4.80 -2.14
N SER A 71 -13.15 5.93 -2.73
CA SER A 71 -13.74 7.23 -2.44
C SER A 71 -15.21 7.35 -2.84
N LYS A 72 -15.72 6.43 -3.65
CA LYS A 72 -17.12 6.38 -4.05
C LYS A 72 -18.04 5.71 -3.02
N SER A 73 -17.49 5.14 -1.97
CA SER A 73 -18.23 4.43 -0.93
C SER A 73 -17.75 4.87 0.45
N GLU A 74 -18.68 5.10 1.38
CA GLU A 74 -18.34 5.44 2.75
C GLU A 74 -17.75 4.27 3.54
N ASP A 75 -17.95 3.03 3.07
CA ASP A 75 -17.53 1.82 3.74
C ASP A 75 -16.28 1.20 3.15
N SER A 76 -15.55 1.93 2.30
CA SER A 76 -14.33 1.45 1.66
C SER A 76 -13.13 2.26 2.12
N TYR A 77 -12.05 1.56 2.44
CA TYR A 77 -10.80 2.13 2.93
C TYR A 77 -9.62 1.50 2.20
N VAL A 78 -8.51 2.20 2.17
CA VAL A 78 -7.28 1.75 1.51
C VAL A 78 -6.12 1.89 2.50
N SER A 79 -5.29 0.88 2.56
CA SER A 79 -4.04 0.90 3.31
C SER A 79 -2.92 0.32 2.44
N THR A 80 -1.72 0.36 2.95
CA THR A 80 -0.54 -0.23 2.30
C THR A 80 0.13 -1.23 3.22
N MET A 81 0.84 -2.19 2.64
CA MET A 81 1.71 -3.10 3.37
C MET A 81 3.00 -3.24 2.58
N VAL A 82 4.00 -2.46 2.98
CA VAL A 82 5.27 -2.32 2.27
C VAL A 82 6.40 -2.47 3.27
N ASP A 83 7.44 -3.22 2.89
CA ASP A 83 8.62 -3.39 3.71
C ASP A 83 9.42 -2.09 3.79
N PHE A 84 9.64 -1.61 5.02
CA PHE A 84 10.41 -0.40 5.26
C PHE A 84 11.81 -0.46 4.63
N TYR A 85 12.48 -1.61 4.75
CA TYR A 85 13.85 -1.76 4.22
C TYR A 85 13.92 -1.83 2.70
N ALA A 86 12.81 -2.11 2.04
CA ALA A 86 12.71 -2.20 0.60
C ALA A 86 12.15 -0.93 -0.04
N LEU A 87 11.89 0.12 0.74
CA LEU A 87 11.36 1.37 0.21
C LEU A 87 12.33 2.07 -0.74
N PRO A 88 11.85 2.54 -1.89
CA PRO A 88 12.67 3.36 -2.79
C PRO A 88 13.08 4.68 -2.15
N THR A 89 14.25 5.19 -2.52
CA THR A 89 14.77 6.44 -1.98
C THR A 89 13.98 7.67 -2.42
N ASP A 90 13.19 7.54 -3.48
CA ASP A 90 12.29 8.60 -3.96
C ASP A 90 10.92 8.62 -3.28
N THR A 91 10.72 7.76 -2.29
CA THR A 91 9.49 7.78 -1.47
C THR A 91 9.34 9.14 -0.77
N PRO A 92 8.13 9.74 -0.77
CA PRO A 92 7.91 11.01 -0.09
C PRO A 92 8.37 10.97 1.36
N GLY A 93 9.19 11.96 1.75
CA GLY A 93 9.72 12.06 3.10
C GLY A 93 10.88 11.13 3.43
N TYR A 94 11.40 10.37 2.47
CA TYR A 94 12.48 9.41 2.71
C TYR A 94 13.72 10.06 3.33
N ALA A 95 14.23 11.13 2.72
CA ALA A 95 15.43 11.82 3.22
C ALA A 95 15.24 12.35 4.66
N ASN A 96 14.09 12.91 4.95
CA ASN A 96 13.78 13.39 6.30
C ASN A 96 13.62 12.24 7.30
N ALA A 97 12.98 11.15 6.89
CA ALA A 97 12.81 9.97 7.72
C ALA A 97 14.15 9.36 8.13
N MET A 98 15.11 9.33 7.21
CA MET A 98 16.43 8.75 7.47
C MET A 98 17.27 9.56 8.48
N LYS A 99 16.88 10.79 8.81
CA LYS A 99 17.53 11.60 9.85
C LYS A 99 17.18 11.14 11.26
N TYR A 100 16.08 10.42 11.45
CA TYR A 100 15.72 9.88 12.75
C TYR A 100 16.54 8.63 13.05
N SER A 101 16.87 8.43 14.32
CA SER A 101 17.59 7.21 14.77
C SER A 101 16.66 6.05 15.07
N ASP A 102 15.44 6.34 15.53
CA ASP A 102 14.44 5.35 15.90
C ASP A 102 13.65 4.89 14.66
N ALA A 103 13.52 3.56 14.51
CA ALA A 103 12.78 2.97 13.40
C ALA A 103 11.31 3.39 13.39
N TYR A 104 10.68 3.50 14.55
CA TYR A 104 9.28 3.93 14.64
C TYR A 104 9.09 5.37 14.20
N ASP A 105 10.03 6.26 14.53
CA ASP A 105 10.00 7.65 14.10
C ASP A 105 10.18 7.76 12.59
N LYS A 106 11.09 6.95 12.01
CA LYS A 106 11.27 6.87 10.56
C LYS A 106 9.98 6.46 9.85
N VAL A 107 9.36 5.40 10.31
CA VAL A 107 8.11 4.88 9.72
C VAL A 107 6.99 5.90 9.83
N ARG A 108 6.83 6.53 11.00
CA ARG A 108 5.81 7.56 11.21
C ARG A 108 5.99 8.75 10.28
N GLN A 109 7.23 9.19 10.09
CA GLN A 109 7.54 10.27 9.16
C GLN A 109 7.18 9.90 7.72
N LEU A 110 7.48 8.67 7.31
CA LEU A 110 7.14 8.16 5.98
C LEU A 110 5.63 8.06 5.79
N GLU A 111 4.93 7.50 6.75
CA GLU A 111 3.47 7.39 6.69
C GLU A 111 2.80 8.76 6.55
N ASN A 112 3.22 9.75 7.34
CA ASN A 112 2.70 11.10 7.26
C ASN A 112 3.01 11.76 5.91
N SER A 113 4.22 11.58 5.40
CA SER A 113 4.64 12.15 4.11
C SER A 113 3.87 11.53 2.93
N ILE A 114 3.67 10.22 2.96
CA ILE A 114 2.89 9.52 1.94
C ILE A 114 1.43 10.00 1.99
N LEU A 115 0.86 10.11 3.19
CA LEU A 115 -0.51 10.59 3.35
C LEU A 115 -0.69 12.01 2.81
N GLN A 116 0.26 12.91 3.09
CA GLN A 116 0.24 14.28 2.55
C GLN A 116 0.34 14.30 1.03
N LYS A 117 1.19 13.44 0.47
CA LYS A 117 1.39 13.36 -0.99
C LYS A 117 0.16 12.82 -1.71
N VAL A 118 -0.42 11.75 -1.17
CA VAL A 118 -1.54 11.03 -1.79
C VAL A 118 -2.87 11.74 -1.54
N GLY A 119 -3.07 12.28 -0.33
CA GLY A 119 -4.36 12.82 0.09
C GLY A 119 -5.36 11.74 0.45
N HIS A 120 -6.64 12.01 0.25
CA HIS A 120 -7.73 11.07 0.54
C HIS A 120 -7.79 10.62 2.02
N GLU A 121 -7.48 11.50 2.96
CA GLU A 121 -7.36 11.21 4.39
C GLU A 121 -8.56 10.46 4.99
N ARG A 122 -9.74 10.67 4.44
CA ARG A 122 -10.97 10.00 4.89
C ARG A 122 -10.96 8.51 4.57
N HIS A 123 -10.32 8.10 3.49
CA HIS A 123 -10.34 6.73 2.98
C HIS A 123 -8.97 6.05 2.96
N PHE A 124 -7.90 6.78 3.19
CA PHE A 124 -6.55 6.27 3.08
C PHE A 124 -5.74 6.46 4.34
N LYS A 125 -5.10 5.40 4.78
CA LYS A 125 -4.09 5.43 5.82
C LYS A 125 -2.95 4.50 5.44
N PRO A 126 -1.75 5.03 5.13
CA PRO A 126 -0.59 4.20 4.85
C PRO A 126 -0.11 3.48 6.10
N TYR A 127 0.44 2.30 5.86
CA TYR A 127 0.94 1.46 6.94
C TYR A 127 2.21 0.73 6.50
#